data_8134481f4bf3f024ce9bab5c9d1a4799
#
_entry.id   8134481f4bf3f024ce9bab5c9d1a4799
#
_cell.length_a   1.000
_cell.length_b   1.000
_cell.length_c   1.000
_cell.angle_alpha   90.00
_cell.angle_beta   90.00
_cell.angle_gamma   90.00
#
_symmetry.space_group_name_H-M   'P 1'
#
loop_
_entity.id
_entity.type
_entity.pdbx_description
1 polymer ?
#
loop_
_entity_poly.entity_id
_entity_poly.type
_entity_poly.pdbx_seq_one_letter_code
_entity_poly.pdbx_strand_id
1 'polypeptide(L)'
;MWNYFSKLFSKVFSLLKTVSRNNSTYKPVEKPIFILGTGRSGTTILGIVLSMHREVGYLNEPKAIWHLIHPHEDIIGNYSQSEAKYRLTAEDATDEMRQRAHQMFGAYLTATCSKRLVDKYPELIFRVDFVRALFPDARFIFLVRNGWDTCHSIATWSKRLGVRVNGKKHDWWGINDRKWQLLVEQLVKTDPIFSQVADEIQCFEQHLDKAAVEWIVTMQEGIRLLQTLPDCVHLVRFEDLTTEPDEILTTLCNFCELPTDNTFGEYARRTLYPVPARKPFDIHPKIATIFHDTMGKLRYDS
;
A
#
# COMPACT_ATOMS: atom_id res chain seq x y z
N MET A 1 -22.15 1.62 -6.42
CA MET A 1 -20.77 2.13 -6.69
C MET A 1 -19.80 1.02 -7.06
N TRP A 2 -19.75 -0.12 -6.34
CA TRP A 2 -18.88 -1.28 -6.64
C TRP A 2 -19.05 -1.85 -8.07
N ASN A 3 -20.27 -1.98 -8.57
CA ASN A 3 -20.55 -2.49 -9.92
C ASN A 3 -20.10 -1.56 -11.07
N TYR A 4 -19.96 -0.26 -10.83
CA TYR A 4 -19.47 0.69 -11.83
C TYR A 4 -17.95 0.62 -11.97
N PHE A 5 -17.24 0.49 -10.85
CA PHE A 5 -15.78 0.31 -10.84
C PHE A 5 -15.37 -1.03 -11.45
N SER A 6 -16.10 -2.12 -11.18
CA SER A 6 -15.78 -3.43 -11.78
C SER A 6 -15.97 -3.45 -13.30
N LYS A 7 -17.00 -2.76 -13.82
CA LYS A 7 -17.23 -2.62 -15.27
C LYS A 7 -16.20 -1.71 -15.95
N LEU A 8 -15.78 -0.63 -15.28
CA LEU A 8 -14.72 0.24 -15.77
C LEU A 8 -13.39 -0.52 -15.80
N PHE A 9 -13.10 -1.28 -14.74
CA PHE A 9 -11.90 -2.12 -14.64
C PHE A 9 -11.87 -3.22 -15.69
N SER A 10 -13.00 -3.88 -15.99
CA SER A 10 -13.09 -4.89 -17.04
C SER A 10 -12.91 -4.29 -18.45
N LYS A 11 -13.41 -3.07 -18.69
CA LYS A 11 -13.20 -2.33 -19.95
C LYS A 11 -11.73 -1.89 -20.09
N VAL A 12 -11.11 -1.36 -19.03
CA VAL A 12 -9.69 -1.02 -19.03
C VAL A 12 -8.84 -2.26 -19.22
N PHE A 13 -9.18 -3.37 -18.58
CA PHE A 13 -8.48 -4.65 -18.75
C PHE A 13 -8.63 -5.25 -20.16
N SER A 14 -9.79 -5.10 -20.77
CA SER A 14 -10.02 -5.47 -22.17
C SER A 14 -9.23 -4.58 -23.12
N LEU A 15 -9.18 -3.27 -22.87
CA LEU A 15 -8.36 -2.31 -23.62
C LEU A 15 -6.86 -2.62 -23.44
N LEU A 16 -6.41 -2.94 -22.23
CA LEU A 16 -5.02 -3.33 -21.96
C LEU A 16 -4.61 -4.58 -22.72
N LYS A 17 -5.49 -5.60 -22.83
CA LYS A 17 -5.25 -6.78 -23.66
C LYS A 17 -5.20 -6.46 -25.16
N THR A 18 -5.97 -5.50 -25.61
CA THR A 18 -6.01 -5.08 -27.03
C THR A 18 -4.79 -4.22 -27.37
N VAL A 19 -4.39 -3.33 -26.48
CA VAL A 19 -3.19 -2.46 -26.62
C VAL A 19 -1.90 -3.28 -26.56
N SER A 20 -1.84 -4.32 -25.72
CA SER A 20 -0.70 -5.25 -25.65
C SER A 20 -0.50 -6.08 -26.91
N ARG A 21 -1.54 -6.26 -27.73
CA ARG A 21 -1.48 -7.01 -28.99
C ARG A 21 -1.13 -6.17 -30.22
N ASN A 22 -1.40 -4.88 -30.16
CA ASN A 22 -1.07 -3.95 -31.23
C ASN A 22 0.13 -3.10 -30.78
N ASN A 23 1.13 -2.92 -31.63
CA ASN A 23 2.27 -2.02 -31.45
C ASN A 23 1.85 -0.53 -31.27
N SER A 24 0.84 -0.27 -30.44
CA SER A 24 0.34 1.08 -30.18
C SER A 24 1.29 1.79 -29.22
N THR A 25 1.64 3.02 -29.58
CA THR A 25 2.40 3.94 -28.73
C THR A 25 1.61 4.24 -27.46
N TYR A 26 2.11 3.81 -26.31
CA TYR A 26 1.59 4.17 -24.99
C TYR A 26 2.45 5.30 -24.39
N LYS A 27 1.85 6.08 -23.48
CA LYS A 27 2.58 7.15 -22.79
C LYS A 27 3.73 6.57 -21.97
N PRO A 28 4.87 7.27 -21.90
CA PRO A 28 5.92 6.91 -20.96
C PRO A 28 5.40 7.00 -19.53
N VAL A 29 5.90 6.13 -18.67
CA VAL A 29 5.65 6.20 -17.22
C VAL A 29 6.86 6.87 -16.60
N GLU A 30 6.70 8.14 -16.25
CA GLU A 30 7.76 8.97 -15.68
C GLU A 30 7.41 9.37 -14.27
N LYS A 31 8.37 9.24 -13.36
CA LYS A 31 8.25 9.59 -11.95
C LYS A 31 6.92 9.10 -11.33
N PRO A 32 6.58 7.81 -11.46
CA PRO A 32 5.36 7.27 -10.87
C PRO A 32 5.39 7.42 -9.34
N ILE A 33 4.22 7.62 -8.75
CA ILE A 33 4.06 7.85 -7.32
C ILE A 33 3.37 6.63 -6.70
N PHE A 34 3.98 6.07 -5.66
CA PHE A 34 3.45 4.91 -4.94
C PHE A 34 3.12 5.27 -3.50
N ILE A 35 1.87 5.02 -3.07
CA ILE A 35 1.43 5.25 -1.69
C ILE A 35 1.56 3.94 -0.93
N LEU A 36 2.46 3.93 0.03
CA LEU A 36 2.87 2.81 0.87
C LEU A 36 2.35 2.96 2.30
N GLY A 37 2.39 1.89 3.06
CA GLY A 37 2.07 1.90 4.50
C GLY A 37 1.29 0.67 4.93
N THR A 38 0.65 0.73 6.10
CA THR A 38 -0.30 -0.30 6.50
C THR A 38 -1.66 0.00 5.86
N GLY A 39 -2.34 -1.01 5.35
CA GLY A 39 -3.75 -0.83 4.98
C GLY A 39 -4.54 -0.26 6.16
N ARG A 40 -5.58 0.52 5.90
CA ARG A 40 -6.41 1.23 6.90
C ARG A 40 -5.76 2.44 7.59
N SER A 41 -4.53 2.80 7.24
CA SER A 41 -3.87 4.00 7.77
C SER A 41 -4.28 5.32 7.07
N GLY A 42 -5.22 5.30 6.13
CA GLY A 42 -5.63 6.49 5.37
C GLY A 42 -5.06 6.56 3.95
N THR A 43 -4.32 5.55 3.50
CA THR A 43 -3.74 5.48 2.15
C THR A 43 -4.76 5.68 1.03
N THR A 44 -5.98 5.16 1.20
CA THR A 44 -7.05 5.31 0.20
C THR A 44 -7.53 6.76 0.10
N ILE A 45 -7.74 7.47 1.21
CA ILE A 45 -8.21 8.85 1.15
C ILE A 45 -7.14 9.77 0.55
N LEU A 46 -5.87 9.56 0.88
CA LEU A 46 -4.77 10.28 0.24
C LEU A 46 -4.75 10.03 -1.28
N GLY A 47 -4.91 8.77 -1.71
CA GLY A 47 -4.99 8.44 -3.14
C GLY A 47 -6.17 9.11 -3.85
N ILE A 48 -7.35 9.14 -3.20
CA ILE A 48 -8.53 9.85 -3.73
C ILE A 48 -8.26 11.36 -3.83
N VAL A 49 -7.65 11.96 -2.82
CA VAL A 49 -7.28 13.39 -2.86
C VAL A 49 -6.31 13.65 -4.02
N LEU A 50 -5.24 12.85 -4.15
CA LEU A 50 -4.30 12.99 -5.26
C LEU A 50 -4.96 12.77 -6.63
N SER A 51 -6.00 11.94 -6.72
CA SER A 51 -6.74 11.72 -7.97
C SER A 51 -7.50 12.95 -8.48
N MET A 52 -7.72 13.96 -7.63
CA MET A 52 -8.35 15.23 -8.02
C MET A 52 -7.37 16.19 -8.71
N HIS A 53 -6.07 15.89 -8.67
CA HIS A 53 -5.07 16.66 -9.39
C HIS A 53 -5.16 16.37 -10.90
N ARG A 54 -5.23 17.41 -11.72
CA ARG A 54 -5.49 17.34 -13.18
C ARG A 54 -4.53 16.47 -13.98
N GLU A 55 -3.33 16.23 -13.48
CA GLU A 55 -2.32 15.42 -14.18
C GLU A 55 -2.28 13.95 -13.70
N VAL A 56 -3.00 13.62 -12.64
CA VAL A 56 -2.89 12.32 -11.97
C VAL A 56 -3.89 11.30 -12.51
N GLY A 57 -3.37 10.13 -12.89
CA GLY A 57 -4.12 8.90 -13.08
C GLY A 57 -3.94 8.02 -11.84
N TYR A 58 -5.03 7.72 -11.14
CA TYR A 58 -5.02 7.02 -9.86
C TYR A 58 -5.47 5.58 -9.99
N LEU A 59 -4.67 4.67 -9.45
CA LEU A 59 -4.99 3.25 -9.28
C LEU A 59 -5.08 2.92 -7.78
N ASN A 60 -6.10 2.16 -7.43
CA ASN A 60 -6.35 1.73 -6.06
C ASN A 60 -6.17 0.22 -5.94
N GLU A 61 -5.02 -0.21 -5.50
CA GLU A 61 -4.61 -1.61 -5.34
C GLU A 61 -4.85 -2.42 -6.63
N PRO A 62 -4.17 -2.10 -7.73
CA PRO A 62 -4.35 -2.80 -9.00
C PRO A 62 -3.64 -4.18 -8.97
N LYS A 63 -4.00 -5.03 -7.99
CA LYS A 63 -3.36 -6.33 -7.73
C LYS A 63 -3.32 -7.23 -8.97
N ALA A 64 -4.36 -7.18 -9.80
CA ALA A 64 -4.36 -7.95 -11.05
C ALA A 64 -3.25 -7.50 -12.02
N ILE A 65 -2.95 -6.19 -12.09
CA ILE A 65 -1.84 -5.67 -12.89
C ILE A 65 -0.51 -6.16 -12.33
N TRP A 66 -0.31 -6.00 -11.02
CA TRP A 66 0.90 -6.46 -10.36
C TRP A 66 1.11 -7.97 -10.48
N HIS A 67 0.04 -8.75 -10.37
CA HIS A 67 0.11 -10.21 -10.59
C HIS A 67 0.51 -10.59 -12.02
N LEU A 68 0.08 -9.82 -13.03
CA LEU A 68 0.53 -10.00 -14.41
C LEU A 68 1.99 -9.59 -14.63
N ILE A 69 2.50 -8.62 -13.86
CA ILE A 69 3.91 -8.22 -13.88
C ILE A 69 4.76 -9.29 -13.19
N HIS A 70 4.38 -9.69 -11.97
CA HIS A 70 5.10 -10.67 -11.15
C HIS A 70 4.14 -11.70 -10.53
N PRO A 71 4.17 -12.97 -10.97
CA PRO A 71 3.16 -13.97 -10.57
C PRO A 71 3.21 -14.34 -9.06
N HIS A 72 4.33 -14.14 -8.37
CA HIS A 72 4.47 -14.44 -6.94
C HIS A 72 4.04 -13.27 -6.03
N GLU A 73 3.43 -12.21 -6.56
CA GLU A 73 2.99 -11.07 -5.74
C GLU A 73 1.71 -11.34 -4.94
N ASP A 74 0.90 -12.35 -5.32
CA ASP A 74 -0.43 -12.60 -4.75
C ASP A 74 -0.38 -13.26 -3.36
N ILE A 75 -0.09 -12.46 -2.35
CA ILE A 75 -0.09 -12.90 -0.94
C ILE A 75 -1.49 -13.19 -0.38
N ILE A 76 -2.54 -12.72 -1.04
CA ILE A 76 -3.94 -12.93 -0.62
C ILE A 76 -4.48 -14.28 -1.11
N GLY A 77 -4.04 -14.72 -2.30
CA GLY A 77 -4.52 -15.93 -2.97
C GLY A 77 -5.73 -15.71 -3.88
N ASN A 78 -5.88 -14.49 -4.41
CA ASN A 78 -6.99 -14.12 -5.29
C ASN A 78 -6.80 -14.64 -6.73
N TYR A 79 -5.56 -14.74 -7.20
CA TYR A 79 -5.20 -15.07 -8.57
C TYR A 79 -4.47 -16.39 -8.68
N SER A 80 -3.71 -16.76 -7.66
CA SER A 80 -2.90 -17.97 -7.65
C SER A 80 -2.84 -18.61 -6.26
N GLN A 81 -2.78 -19.95 -6.22
CA GLN A 81 -2.47 -20.73 -5.01
C GLN A 81 -1.00 -21.16 -4.99
N SER A 82 -0.20 -20.73 -5.98
CA SER A 82 1.23 -21.01 -6.02
C SER A 82 2.00 -20.27 -4.93
N GLU A 83 3.30 -20.48 -4.86
CA GLU A 83 4.19 -19.73 -4.00
C GLU A 83 4.00 -18.22 -4.15
N ALA A 84 4.03 -17.50 -3.03
CA ALA A 84 3.99 -16.05 -3.03
C ALA A 84 5.12 -15.47 -2.17
N LYS A 85 5.63 -14.32 -2.60
CA LYS A 85 6.67 -13.57 -1.93
C LYS A 85 6.08 -12.30 -1.32
N TYR A 86 6.22 -12.15 -0.01
CA TYR A 86 5.83 -10.90 0.65
C TYR A 86 6.80 -9.78 0.28
N ARG A 87 8.11 -10.08 0.34
CA ARG A 87 9.19 -9.18 -0.06
C ARG A 87 9.66 -9.51 -1.49
N LEU A 88 9.79 -8.48 -2.32
CA LEU A 88 10.44 -8.55 -3.63
C LEU A 88 11.61 -7.56 -3.65
N THR A 89 12.73 -7.99 -4.20
CA THR A 89 13.98 -7.22 -4.31
C THR A 89 14.24 -6.79 -5.75
N ALA A 90 15.29 -6.02 -5.97
CA ALA A 90 15.72 -5.67 -7.33
C ALA A 90 16.10 -6.91 -8.17
N GLU A 91 16.55 -7.97 -7.54
CA GLU A 91 16.90 -9.24 -8.20
C GLU A 91 15.69 -10.01 -8.75
N ASP A 92 14.49 -9.75 -8.19
CA ASP A 92 13.25 -10.32 -8.69
C ASP A 92 12.75 -9.62 -9.96
N ALA A 93 13.33 -8.47 -10.34
CA ALA A 93 12.93 -7.70 -11.51
C ALA A 93 13.71 -8.15 -12.77
N THR A 94 12.98 -8.53 -13.80
CA THR A 94 13.56 -8.82 -15.13
C THR A 94 13.23 -7.70 -16.12
N ASP A 95 14.00 -7.64 -17.22
CA ASP A 95 13.72 -6.68 -18.30
C ASP A 95 12.34 -6.88 -18.93
N GLU A 96 11.86 -8.14 -19.01
CA GLU A 96 10.51 -8.45 -19.47
C GLU A 96 9.45 -7.88 -18.53
N MET A 97 9.63 -8.02 -17.21
CA MET A 97 8.72 -7.45 -16.21
C MET A 97 8.74 -5.92 -16.27
N ARG A 98 9.91 -5.31 -16.43
CA ARG A 98 10.04 -3.85 -16.63
C ARG A 98 9.27 -3.39 -17.86
N GLN A 99 9.48 -4.03 -18.99
CA GLN A 99 8.77 -3.71 -20.22
C GLN A 99 7.25 -3.87 -20.05
N ARG A 100 6.80 -4.95 -19.43
CA ARG A 100 5.38 -5.23 -19.15
C ARG A 100 4.77 -4.17 -18.24
N ALA A 101 5.47 -3.77 -17.17
CA ALA A 101 5.02 -2.73 -16.26
C ALA A 101 4.84 -1.38 -16.99
N HIS A 102 5.84 -0.96 -17.77
CA HIS A 102 5.75 0.27 -18.57
C HIS A 102 4.62 0.21 -19.61
N GLN A 103 4.40 -0.94 -20.25
CA GLN A 103 3.29 -1.12 -21.20
C GLN A 103 1.93 -0.99 -20.49
N MET A 104 1.73 -1.68 -19.36
CA MET A 104 0.44 -1.71 -18.68
C MET A 104 0.08 -0.35 -18.06
N PHE A 105 1.00 0.26 -17.33
CA PHE A 105 0.76 1.56 -16.72
C PHE A 105 0.75 2.70 -17.75
N GLY A 106 1.58 2.62 -18.80
CA GLY A 106 1.56 3.59 -19.90
C GLY A 106 0.26 3.53 -20.70
N ALA A 107 -0.29 2.34 -20.92
CA ALA A 107 -1.61 2.17 -21.56
C ALA A 107 -2.73 2.76 -20.68
N TYR A 108 -2.65 2.58 -19.35
CA TYR A 108 -3.56 3.22 -18.41
C TYR A 108 -3.50 4.76 -18.49
N LEU A 109 -2.30 5.34 -18.47
CA LEU A 109 -2.09 6.78 -18.60
C LEU A 109 -2.61 7.32 -19.94
N THR A 110 -2.46 6.54 -21.02
CA THR A 110 -3.01 6.89 -22.34
C THR A 110 -4.54 6.88 -22.32
N ALA A 111 -5.15 5.84 -21.77
CA ALA A 111 -6.60 5.69 -21.71
C ALA A 111 -7.30 6.73 -20.84
N THR A 112 -6.62 7.20 -19.78
CA THR A 112 -7.14 8.22 -18.85
C THR A 112 -6.72 9.65 -19.21
N CYS A 113 -5.94 9.83 -20.28
CA CYS A 113 -5.32 11.11 -20.64
C CYS A 113 -4.46 11.74 -19.53
N SER A 114 -4.04 10.96 -18.53
CA SER A 114 -3.24 11.41 -17.40
C SER A 114 -1.76 11.50 -17.76
N LYS A 115 -0.97 12.26 -16.99
CA LYS A 115 0.48 12.40 -17.17
C LYS A 115 1.27 11.63 -16.10
N ARG A 116 0.76 11.59 -14.87
CA ARG A 116 1.43 11.01 -13.72
C ARG A 116 0.64 9.85 -13.15
N LEU A 117 1.29 8.73 -12.96
CA LEU A 117 0.72 7.58 -12.29
C LEU A 117 0.78 7.79 -10.77
N VAL A 118 -0.34 7.57 -10.09
CA VAL A 118 -0.40 7.34 -8.64
C VAL A 118 -0.99 5.95 -8.42
N ASP A 119 -0.23 5.07 -7.81
CA ASP A 119 -0.68 3.74 -7.41
C ASP A 119 -0.69 3.63 -5.88
N LYS A 120 -1.86 3.38 -5.31
CA LYS A 120 -2.00 3.11 -3.89
C LYS A 120 -2.09 1.60 -3.68
N TYR A 121 -0.97 1.01 -3.26
CA TYR A 121 -0.89 -0.40 -2.89
C TYR A 121 0.02 -0.55 -1.67
N PRO A 122 -0.56 -0.60 -0.45
CA PRO A 122 0.20 -0.52 0.81
C PRO A 122 1.33 -1.55 0.92
N GLU A 123 1.07 -2.77 0.49
CA GLU A 123 2.03 -3.87 0.58
C GLU A 123 3.28 -3.69 -0.29
N LEU A 124 3.28 -2.73 -1.24
CA LEU A 124 4.50 -2.38 -2.00
C LEU A 124 5.62 -1.84 -1.12
N ILE A 125 5.34 -1.49 0.14
CA ILE A 125 6.38 -1.09 1.10
C ILE A 125 7.48 -2.16 1.24
N PHE A 126 7.13 -3.44 1.15
CA PHE A 126 8.08 -4.56 1.18
C PHE A 126 8.69 -4.87 -0.19
N ARG A 127 8.41 -4.05 -1.22
CA ARG A 127 8.78 -4.28 -2.61
C ARG A 127 9.37 -3.04 -3.27
N VAL A 128 9.80 -2.06 -2.47
CA VAL A 128 10.32 -0.77 -2.98
C VAL A 128 11.51 -0.98 -3.90
N ASP A 129 12.45 -1.87 -3.57
CA ASP A 129 13.62 -2.12 -4.41
C ASP A 129 13.24 -2.78 -5.76
N PHE A 130 12.25 -3.70 -5.76
CA PHE A 130 11.66 -4.25 -6.98
C PHE A 130 11.00 -3.16 -7.83
N VAL A 131 10.17 -2.32 -7.22
CA VAL A 131 9.49 -1.23 -7.93
C VAL A 131 10.50 -0.24 -8.53
N ARG A 132 11.57 0.09 -7.80
CA ARG A 132 12.66 0.96 -8.29
C ARG A 132 13.45 0.33 -9.44
N ALA A 133 13.60 -0.98 -9.45
CA ALA A 133 14.21 -1.68 -10.58
C ALA A 133 13.34 -1.60 -11.85
N LEU A 134 12.00 -1.51 -11.69
CA LEU A 134 11.08 -1.28 -12.81
C LEU A 134 11.01 0.21 -13.20
N PHE A 135 11.01 1.12 -12.21
CA PHE A 135 10.83 2.57 -12.35
C PHE A 135 11.89 3.30 -11.51
N PRO A 136 13.11 3.55 -12.06
CA PRO A 136 14.20 4.13 -11.28
C PRO A 136 13.94 5.53 -10.74
N ASP A 137 13.02 6.27 -11.37
CA ASP A 137 12.61 7.63 -11.02
C ASP A 137 11.35 7.68 -10.12
N ALA A 138 10.89 6.54 -9.60
CA ALA A 138 9.71 6.45 -8.76
C ALA A 138 9.84 7.29 -7.48
N ARG A 139 8.68 7.82 -7.01
CA ARG A 139 8.52 8.49 -5.72
C ARG A 139 7.61 7.66 -4.82
N PHE A 140 7.94 7.58 -3.55
CA PHE A 140 7.20 6.76 -2.58
C PHE A 140 6.71 7.64 -1.44
N ILE A 141 5.42 7.60 -1.17
CA ILE A 141 4.78 8.27 -0.03
C ILE A 141 4.53 7.20 1.03
N PHE A 142 5.29 7.25 2.10
CA PHE A 142 5.08 6.38 3.26
C PHE A 142 4.08 7.04 4.20
N LEU A 143 2.82 6.58 4.18
CA LEU A 143 1.76 7.07 5.04
C LEU A 143 1.69 6.25 6.32
N VAL A 144 1.88 6.92 7.44
CA VAL A 144 1.75 6.35 8.79
C VAL A 144 0.49 6.87 9.48
N ARG A 145 -0.05 6.07 10.39
CA ARG A 145 -1.14 6.44 11.27
C ARG A 145 -0.93 5.78 12.62
N ASN A 146 -1.46 6.39 13.67
CA ASN A 146 -1.46 5.85 15.03
C ASN A 146 -1.79 4.36 15.02
N GLY A 147 -0.97 3.56 15.73
CA GLY A 147 -1.07 2.09 15.74
C GLY A 147 -2.41 1.59 16.29
N TRP A 148 -2.91 2.20 17.37
CA TRP A 148 -4.20 1.84 17.97
C TRP A 148 -5.34 2.01 16.98
N ASP A 149 -5.38 3.15 16.27
CA ASP A 149 -6.40 3.45 15.28
C ASP A 149 -6.36 2.50 14.09
N THR A 150 -5.16 2.20 13.62
CA THR A 150 -4.94 1.30 12.47
C THR A 150 -5.37 -0.12 12.81
N CYS A 151 -4.94 -0.66 13.96
CA CYS A 151 -5.31 -2.01 14.40
C CYS A 151 -6.81 -2.17 14.60
N HIS A 152 -7.47 -1.22 15.25
CA HIS A 152 -8.93 -1.22 15.38
C HIS A 152 -9.64 -1.19 14.03
N SER A 153 -9.12 -0.43 13.07
CA SER A 153 -9.70 -0.35 11.72
C SER A 153 -9.56 -1.67 10.95
N ILE A 154 -8.42 -2.36 11.09
CA ILE A 154 -8.17 -3.69 10.50
C ILE A 154 -9.13 -4.73 11.09
N ALA A 155 -9.21 -4.83 12.42
CA ALA A 155 -10.10 -5.76 13.10
C ALA A 155 -11.56 -5.53 12.73
N THR A 156 -11.99 -4.26 12.65
CA THR A 156 -13.36 -3.89 12.23
C THR A 156 -13.60 -4.29 10.76
N TRP A 157 -12.62 -4.14 9.88
CA TRP A 157 -12.73 -4.53 8.47
C TRP A 157 -12.96 -6.03 8.34
N SER A 158 -12.15 -6.85 8.99
CA SER A 158 -12.29 -8.31 8.97
C SER A 158 -13.66 -8.75 9.47
N LYS A 159 -14.14 -8.13 10.55
CA LYS A 159 -15.45 -8.45 11.14
C LYS A 159 -16.64 -8.10 10.23
N ARG A 160 -16.52 -7.00 9.47
CA ARG A 160 -17.63 -6.48 8.64
C ARG A 160 -17.63 -7.01 7.22
N LEU A 161 -16.46 -7.25 6.64
CA LEU A 161 -16.28 -7.56 5.22
C LEU A 161 -15.68 -8.95 4.98
N GLY A 162 -15.28 -9.64 6.04
CA GLY A 162 -14.87 -11.03 5.96
C GLY A 162 -16.04 -11.92 5.50
N VAL A 163 -15.75 -12.81 4.55
CA VAL A 163 -16.74 -13.72 3.96
C VAL A 163 -16.22 -15.17 3.99
N ARG A 164 -17.12 -16.12 3.82
CA ARG A 164 -16.77 -17.51 3.53
C ARG A 164 -17.22 -17.85 2.11
N VAL A 165 -16.28 -18.31 1.29
CA VAL A 165 -16.53 -18.73 -0.09
C VAL A 165 -16.08 -20.18 -0.22
N ASN A 166 -17.00 -21.08 -0.58
CA ASN A 166 -16.73 -22.52 -0.69
C ASN A 166 -16.06 -23.11 0.58
N GLY A 167 -16.53 -22.69 1.77
CA GLY A 167 -15.99 -23.13 3.05
C GLY A 167 -14.69 -22.45 3.48
N LYS A 168 -14.02 -21.71 2.60
CA LYS A 168 -12.77 -21.00 2.89
C LYS A 168 -13.07 -19.63 3.49
N LYS A 169 -12.37 -19.29 4.57
CA LYS A 169 -12.38 -17.95 5.15
C LYS A 169 -11.63 -16.99 4.22
N HIS A 170 -12.20 -15.84 3.96
CA HIS A 170 -11.59 -14.79 3.17
C HIS A 170 -11.84 -13.46 3.87
N ASP A 171 -10.84 -12.98 4.56
CA ASP A 171 -10.88 -11.73 5.30
C ASP A 171 -9.58 -10.92 5.09
N TRP A 172 -9.24 -10.04 6.03
CA TRP A 172 -8.01 -9.24 5.98
C TRP A 172 -6.73 -10.08 5.82
N TRP A 173 -6.75 -11.29 6.39
CA TRP A 173 -5.59 -12.19 6.40
C TRP A 173 -5.48 -13.06 5.15
N GLY A 174 -6.29 -12.79 4.14
CA GLY A 174 -6.32 -13.54 2.89
C GLY A 174 -7.18 -14.80 2.96
N ILE A 175 -7.08 -15.62 1.93
CA ILE A 175 -7.81 -16.90 1.85
C ILE A 175 -7.17 -17.91 2.81
N ASN A 176 -7.94 -18.37 3.81
CA ASN A 176 -7.48 -19.29 4.86
C ASN A 176 -6.23 -18.78 5.60
N ASP A 177 -6.21 -17.51 5.97
CA ASP A 177 -5.09 -16.86 6.67
C ASP A 177 -3.75 -16.85 5.88
N ARG A 178 -3.77 -17.03 4.55
CA ARG A 178 -2.57 -17.07 3.70
C ARG A 178 -1.67 -15.86 3.89
N LYS A 179 -2.23 -14.65 3.90
CA LYS A 179 -1.46 -13.42 4.12
C LYS A 179 -0.76 -13.42 5.47
N TRP A 180 -1.47 -13.87 6.53
CA TRP A 180 -0.90 -13.98 7.87
C TRP A 180 0.26 -14.97 7.92
N GLN A 181 0.07 -16.16 7.36
CA GLN A 181 1.11 -17.18 7.32
C GLN A 181 2.36 -16.69 6.60
N LEU A 182 2.21 -16.05 5.45
CA LEU A 182 3.33 -15.48 4.68
C LEU A 182 4.00 -14.32 5.44
N LEU A 183 3.23 -13.46 6.11
CA LEU A 183 3.76 -12.37 6.92
C LEU A 183 4.65 -12.93 8.04
N VAL A 184 4.17 -13.92 8.79
CA VAL A 184 4.95 -14.53 9.86
C VAL A 184 6.20 -15.21 9.31
N GLU A 185 6.06 -16.04 8.28
CA GLU A 185 7.15 -16.84 7.76
C GLU A 185 8.24 -16.00 7.09
N GLN A 186 7.85 -14.98 6.32
CA GLN A 186 8.79 -14.24 5.47
C GLN A 186 9.23 -12.89 6.07
N LEU A 187 8.50 -12.34 7.04
CA LEU A 187 8.86 -11.07 7.66
C LEU A 187 9.17 -11.22 9.15
N VAL A 188 8.28 -11.83 9.93
CA VAL A 188 8.48 -11.93 11.40
C VAL A 188 9.66 -12.85 11.74
N LYS A 189 9.69 -14.07 11.20
CA LYS A 189 10.76 -15.02 11.48
C LYS A 189 12.14 -14.61 10.97
N THR A 190 12.17 -13.70 10.00
CA THR A 190 13.43 -13.23 9.41
C THR A 190 13.93 -11.92 10.03
N ASP A 191 13.11 -11.26 10.85
CA ASP A 191 13.47 -9.99 11.49
C ASP A 191 13.99 -10.22 12.91
N PRO A 192 15.22 -9.77 13.23
CA PRO A 192 15.83 -9.93 14.56
C PRO A 192 14.98 -9.39 15.71
N ILE A 193 14.14 -8.38 15.48
CA ILE A 193 13.29 -7.77 16.51
C ILE A 193 12.29 -8.77 17.10
N PHE A 194 11.91 -9.79 16.32
CA PHE A 194 10.96 -10.83 16.73
C PHE A 194 11.62 -12.18 17.05
N SER A 195 12.96 -12.27 17.00
CA SER A 195 13.71 -13.54 17.11
C SER A 195 13.32 -14.39 18.32
N GLN A 196 12.94 -13.77 19.44
CA GLN A 196 12.58 -14.48 20.67
C GLN A 196 11.09 -14.82 20.77
N VAL A 197 10.24 -14.27 19.90
CA VAL A 197 8.77 -14.36 20.02
C VAL A 197 8.08 -14.81 18.75
N ALA A 198 8.84 -15.12 17.70
CA ALA A 198 8.28 -15.44 16.38
C ALA A 198 7.36 -16.69 16.40
N ASP A 199 7.70 -17.71 17.17
CA ASP A 199 6.90 -18.94 17.28
C ASP A 199 5.58 -18.69 18.01
N GLU A 200 5.58 -17.84 19.05
CA GLU A 200 4.34 -17.45 19.73
C GLU A 200 3.46 -16.57 18.83
N ILE A 201 4.07 -15.65 18.06
CA ILE A 201 3.33 -14.80 17.11
C ILE A 201 2.60 -15.66 16.09
N GLN A 202 3.19 -16.74 15.63
CA GLN A 202 2.55 -17.66 14.67
C GLN A 202 1.21 -18.19 15.20
N CYS A 203 1.07 -18.35 16.51
CA CYS A 203 -0.13 -18.87 17.18
C CYS A 203 -1.18 -17.78 17.50
N PHE A 204 -0.96 -16.53 17.11
CA PHE A 204 -1.92 -15.47 17.41
C PHE A 204 -3.24 -15.71 16.66
N GLU A 205 -4.35 -15.66 17.41
CA GLU A 205 -5.71 -15.80 16.87
C GLU A 205 -6.46 -14.48 16.83
N GLN A 206 -6.16 -13.58 17.80
CA GLN A 206 -6.86 -12.30 17.92
C GLN A 206 -6.51 -11.37 16.77
N HIS A 207 -7.55 -10.82 16.12
CA HIS A 207 -7.35 -9.88 15.01
C HIS A 207 -6.57 -8.63 15.39
N LEU A 208 -6.70 -8.16 16.62
CA LEU A 208 -5.97 -6.99 17.12
C LEU A 208 -4.49 -7.27 17.24
N ASP A 209 -4.10 -8.43 17.80
CA ASP A 209 -2.70 -8.80 17.95
C ASP A 209 -2.04 -9.04 16.58
N LYS A 210 -2.73 -9.75 15.67
CA LYS A 210 -2.26 -9.89 14.27
C LYS A 210 -2.08 -8.54 13.59
N ALA A 211 -3.03 -7.61 13.80
CA ALA A 211 -2.96 -6.26 13.23
C ALA A 211 -1.81 -5.44 13.82
N ALA A 212 -1.52 -5.61 15.12
CA ALA A 212 -0.38 -4.97 15.75
C ALA A 212 0.95 -5.47 15.18
N VAL A 213 1.08 -6.78 14.94
CA VAL A 213 2.27 -7.35 14.27
C VAL A 213 2.40 -6.79 12.85
N GLU A 214 1.34 -6.81 12.03
CA GLU A 214 1.37 -6.25 10.68
C GLU A 214 1.75 -4.76 10.69
N TRP A 215 1.21 -4.00 11.64
CA TRP A 215 1.56 -2.59 11.81
C TRP A 215 3.02 -2.41 12.16
N ILE A 216 3.55 -3.17 13.15
CA ILE A 216 4.97 -3.09 13.56
C ILE A 216 5.89 -3.37 12.36
N VAL A 217 5.74 -4.51 11.68
CA VAL A 217 6.63 -4.88 10.57
C VAL A 217 6.58 -3.85 9.43
N THR A 218 5.39 -3.30 9.16
CA THR A 218 5.21 -2.27 8.13
C THR A 218 5.89 -0.96 8.52
N MET A 219 5.74 -0.54 9.78
CA MET A 219 6.35 0.70 10.27
C MET A 219 7.87 0.59 10.34
N GLN A 220 8.41 -0.53 10.81
CA GLN A 220 9.86 -0.76 10.84
C GLN A 220 10.46 -0.76 9.42
N GLU A 221 9.80 -1.37 8.44
CA GLU A 221 10.23 -1.32 7.04
C GLU A 221 10.20 0.11 6.52
N GLY A 222 9.13 0.87 6.79
CA GLY A 222 9.05 2.28 6.37
C GLY A 222 10.13 3.16 7.00
N ILE A 223 10.45 2.97 8.30
CA ILE A 223 11.54 3.66 8.98
C ILE A 223 12.89 3.32 8.31
N ARG A 224 13.12 2.04 7.99
CA ARG A 224 14.31 1.60 7.25
C ARG A 224 14.41 2.31 5.89
N LEU A 225 13.32 2.36 5.14
CA LEU A 225 13.28 3.01 3.83
C LEU A 225 13.57 4.52 3.91
N LEU A 226 13.04 5.22 4.91
CA LEU A 226 13.35 6.64 5.13
C LEU A 226 14.84 6.88 5.38
N GLN A 227 15.52 5.96 6.05
CA GLN A 227 16.95 6.05 6.33
C GLN A 227 17.83 5.69 5.12
N THR A 228 17.41 4.69 4.34
CA THR A 228 18.20 4.15 3.23
C THR A 228 17.92 4.82 1.89
N LEU A 229 16.75 5.43 1.73
CA LEU A 229 16.25 6.01 0.48
C LEU A 229 15.61 7.41 0.69
N PRO A 230 16.28 8.34 1.42
CA PRO A 230 15.69 9.63 1.80
C PRO A 230 15.25 10.50 0.60
N ASP A 231 15.92 10.34 -0.55
CA ASP A 231 15.64 11.15 -1.74
C ASP A 231 14.37 10.73 -2.50
N CYS A 232 13.89 9.51 -2.29
CA CYS A 232 12.73 8.99 -3.02
C CYS A 232 11.58 8.49 -2.13
N VAL A 233 11.74 8.49 -0.80
CA VAL A 233 10.70 8.13 0.17
C VAL A 233 10.38 9.32 1.06
N HIS A 234 9.11 9.72 1.13
CA HIS A 234 8.64 10.82 1.97
C HIS A 234 7.60 10.33 2.99
N LEU A 235 7.80 10.71 4.25
CA LEU A 235 6.89 10.39 5.36
C LEU A 235 5.71 11.36 5.38
N VAL A 236 4.50 10.81 5.49
CA VAL A 236 3.28 11.57 5.79
C VAL A 236 2.59 10.94 6.98
N ARG A 237 2.26 11.73 7.99
CA ARG A 237 1.41 11.30 9.10
C ARG A 237 -0.04 11.59 8.73
N PHE A 238 -0.92 10.62 8.92
CA PHE A 238 -2.34 10.78 8.64
C PHE A 238 -2.98 11.90 9.46
N GLU A 239 -2.57 12.03 10.69
CA GLU A 239 -3.06 13.05 11.61
C GLU A 239 -2.70 14.45 11.10
N ASP A 240 -1.44 14.68 10.69
CA ASP A 240 -1.00 15.96 10.13
C ASP A 240 -1.71 16.26 8.80
N LEU A 241 -1.87 15.25 7.95
CA LEU A 241 -2.62 15.36 6.69
C LEU A 241 -4.05 15.82 6.90
N THR A 242 -4.69 15.43 8.00
CA THR A 242 -6.09 15.76 8.29
C THR A 242 -6.26 17.05 9.07
N THR A 243 -5.23 17.52 9.79
CA THR A 243 -5.25 18.78 10.54
C THR A 243 -4.71 19.95 9.71
N GLU A 244 -3.69 19.71 8.89
CA GLU A 244 -2.97 20.73 8.12
C GLU A 244 -2.84 20.34 6.64
N PRO A 245 -3.97 20.06 5.95
CA PRO A 245 -3.96 19.49 4.61
C PRO A 245 -3.21 20.34 3.58
N ASP A 246 -3.31 21.67 3.66
CA ASP A 246 -2.68 22.57 2.68
C ASP A 246 -1.14 22.51 2.75
N GLU A 247 -0.57 22.47 3.95
CA GLU A 247 0.87 22.40 4.15
C GLU A 247 1.41 21.04 3.70
N ILE A 248 0.78 19.97 4.17
CA ILE A 248 1.20 18.60 3.83
C ILE A 248 1.10 18.33 2.34
N LEU A 249 -0.01 18.77 1.69
CA LEU A 249 -0.18 18.55 0.25
C LEU A 249 0.74 19.43 -0.59
N THR A 250 1.08 20.63 -0.14
CA THR A 250 2.09 21.48 -0.80
C THR A 250 3.45 20.77 -0.76
N THR A 251 3.84 20.27 0.41
CA THR A 251 5.10 19.51 0.58
C THR A 251 5.12 18.27 -0.29
N LEU A 252 4.00 17.52 -0.35
CA LEU A 252 3.87 16.33 -1.21
C LEU A 252 3.95 16.66 -2.70
N CYS A 253 3.30 17.73 -3.14
CA CYS A 253 3.37 18.17 -4.54
C CYS A 253 4.81 18.51 -4.92
N ASN A 254 5.53 19.23 -4.06
CA ASN A 254 6.95 19.54 -4.28
C ASN A 254 7.81 18.29 -4.35
N PHE A 255 7.65 17.36 -3.39
CA PHE A 255 8.38 16.08 -3.37
C PHE A 255 8.08 15.23 -4.61
N CYS A 256 6.81 15.16 -5.02
CA CYS A 256 6.38 14.41 -6.20
C CYS A 256 6.59 15.17 -7.51
N GLU A 257 7.07 16.40 -7.48
CA GLU A 257 7.21 17.26 -8.66
C GLU A 257 5.89 17.38 -9.45
N LEU A 258 4.79 17.58 -8.71
CA LEU A 258 3.48 17.87 -9.27
C LEU A 258 3.27 19.41 -9.29
N PRO A 259 2.75 19.97 -10.39
CA PRO A 259 2.47 21.39 -10.43
C PRO A 259 1.32 21.77 -9.49
N THR A 260 1.22 23.05 -9.14
CA THR A 260 0.10 23.56 -8.32
C THR A 260 -1.24 23.35 -9.03
N ASP A 261 -2.24 22.90 -8.27
CA ASP A 261 -3.61 22.67 -8.74
C ASP A 261 -4.62 23.12 -7.67
N ASN A 262 -5.40 24.16 -7.97
CA ASN A 262 -6.35 24.74 -7.03
C ASN A 262 -7.53 23.78 -6.74
N THR A 263 -8.02 23.06 -7.74
CA THR A 263 -9.14 22.11 -7.59
C THR A 263 -8.79 21.00 -6.62
N PHE A 264 -7.57 20.50 -6.72
CA PHE A 264 -7.03 19.50 -5.81
C PHE A 264 -7.00 19.98 -4.35
N GLY A 265 -6.50 21.22 -4.10
CA GLY A 265 -6.45 21.80 -2.76
C GLY A 265 -7.84 22.06 -2.17
N GLU A 266 -8.79 22.58 -2.97
CA GLU A 266 -10.19 22.77 -2.52
C GLU A 266 -10.86 21.45 -2.14
N TYR A 267 -10.68 20.41 -2.92
CA TYR A 267 -11.23 19.10 -2.63
C TYR A 267 -10.65 18.53 -1.33
N ALA A 268 -9.35 18.68 -1.13
CA ALA A 268 -8.68 18.23 0.09
C ALA A 268 -9.26 18.86 1.35
N ARG A 269 -9.39 20.19 1.38
CA ARG A 269 -9.99 20.95 2.50
C ARG A 269 -11.42 20.52 2.84
N ARG A 270 -12.18 20.05 1.87
CA ARG A 270 -13.56 19.58 2.06
C ARG A 270 -13.64 18.11 2.50
N THR A 271 -12.59 17.34 2.27
CA THR A 271 -12.61 15.87 2.42
C THR A 271 -11.77 15.40 3.60
N LEU A 272 -10.67 16.10 3.89
CA LEU A 272 -9.78 15.79 4.98
C LEU A 272 -10.21 16.52 6.24
N TYR A 273 -10.44 15.80 7.30
CA TYR A 273 -10.79 16.32 8.62
C TYR A 273 -10.24 15.40 9.70
N PRO A 274 -9.88 15.96 10.86
CA PRO A 274 -9.39 15.18 11.99
C PRO A 274 -10.38 14.09 12.40
N VAL A 275 -9.86 12.92 12.68
CA VAL A 275 -10.64 11.78 13.17
C VAL A 275 -10.29 11.57 14.64
N PRO A 276 -11.28 11.45 15.55
CA PRO A 276 -10.99 11.18 16.96
C PRO A 276 -10.17 9.91 17.14
N ALA A 277 -9.12 10.01 17.96
CA ALA A 277 -8.27 8.88 18.31
C ALA A 277 -9.08 7.80 19.03
N ARG A 278 -8.78 6.53 18.75
CA ARG A 278 -9.39 5.39 19.43
C ARG A 278 -8.64 5.09 20.71
N LYS A 279 -9.36 4.50 21.65
CA LYS A 279 -8.74 4.06 22.92
C LYS A 279 -7.75 2.92 22.65
N PRO A 280 -6.65 2.87 23.40
CA PRO A 280 -5.79 1.69 23.43
C PRO A 280 -6.59 0.42 23.76
N PHE A 281 -6.09 -0.72 23.34
CA PHE A 281 -6.58 -2.05 23.69
C PHE A 281 -5.49 -2.84 24.39
N ASP A 282 -5.84 -3.92 25.06
CA ASP A 282 -4.85 -4.81 25.66
C ASP A 282 -4.12 -5.56 24.53
N ILE A 283 -2.87 -5.17 24.31
CA ILE A 283 -2.00 -5.80 23.32
C ILE A 283 -1.30 -7.02 23.94
N HIS A 284 -1.08 -8.05 23.15
CA HIS A 284 -0.42 -9.26 23.62
C HIS A 284 0.96 -8.93 24.25
N PRO A 285 1.26 -9.39 25.49
CA PRO A 285 2.45 -8.98 26.23
C PRO A 285 3.77 -9.19 25.49
N LYS A 286 3.85 -10.22 24.65
CA LYS A 286 5.05 -10.57 23.88
C LYS A 286 5.45 -9.52 22.82
N ILE A 287 4.50 -8.72 22.35
CA ILE A 287 4.73 -7.67 21.34
C ILE A 287 4.52 -6.26 21.88
N ALA A 288 4.04 -6.10 23.12
CA ALA A 288 3.70 -4.80 23.70
C ALA A 288 4.88 -3.82 23.66
N THR A 289 6.04 -4.22 24.13
CA THR A 289 7.24 -3.38 24.13
C THR A 289 7.62 -2.96 22.71
N ILE A 290 7.64 -3.90 21.76
CA ILE A 290 8.01 -3.63 20.36
C ILE A 290 7.01 -2.66 19.72
N PHE A 291 5.71 -2.81 20.03
CA PHE A 291 4.68 -1.92 19.55
C PHE A 291 4.85 -0.50 20.08
N HIS A 292 5.03 -0.32 21.40
CA HIS A 292 5.25 0.99 22.00
C HIS A 292 6.54 1.66 21.53
N ASP A 293 7.64 0.92 21.41
CA ASP A 293 8.89 1.43 20.85
C ASP A 293 8.71 1.92 19.42
N THR A 294 7.92 1.19 18.62
CA THR A 294 7.61 1.58 17.24
C THR A 294 6.73 2.84 17.19
N MET A 295 5.73 2.93 18.09
CA MET A 295 4.93 4.15 18.28
C MET A 295 5.83 5.35 18.59
N GLY A 296 6.73 5.22 19.55
CA GLY A 296 7.67 6.28 19.95
C GLY A 296 8.60 6.73 18.82
N LYS A 297 9.14 5.78 18.02
CA LYS A 297 9.97 6.10 16.83
C LYS A 297 9.23 6.96 15.80
N LEU A 298 7.91 6.81 15.71
CA LEU A 298 7.05 7.57 14.81
C LEU A 298 6.42 8.80 15.50
N ARG A 299 6.86 9.13 16.71
CA ARG A 299 6.36 10.26 17.51
C ARG A 299 4.86 10.17 17.81
N TYR A 300 4.34 8.96 18.00
CA TYR A 300 3.05 8.74 18.62
C TYR A 300 3.26 8.50 20.10
N ASP A 301 2.79 9.43 20.92
CA ASP A 301 2.84 9.26 22.38
C ASP A 301 1.99 8.05 22.77
N SER A 302 2.50 7.26 23.70
CA SER A 302 1.90 6.04 24.22
C SER A 302 0.70 6.31 25.13
#